data_1f9b6f66e6d2250bba089d84646a33f8
#
_entry.id   1f9b6f66e6d2250bba089d84646a33f8
#
_cell.length_a   1.000
_cell.length_b   1.000
_cell.length_c   1.000
_cell.angle_alpha   90.00
_cell.angle_beta   90.00
_cell.angle_gamma   90.00
#
_symmetry.space_group_name_H-M   'P 1'
#
loop_
_entity.id
_entity.type
_entity.pdbx_description
1 polymer ?
#
loop_
_entity_poly.entity_id
_entity_poly.type
_entity_poly.pdbx_seq_one_letter_code
_entity_poly.pdbx_strand_id
1 'polypeptide(L)'
;MKRLLLAAMLVLLAGVPGAIGQSAKTELADPVLATRFNTISDALVCQCGCQMILRVCNHVNCPSAVPMRHEIEKQLTEGKTDDVIIASFVSQYGKVVLSSPPATGFNLAAWVMPGFGLLVGLFIVFTIASRWASKRNVSTAPAAPVDVELKQRIEKELKSE
;
A
#
# COMPACT_ATOMS: atom_id res chain seq x y z
N MET A 1 -21.81 17.26 0.06
CA MET A 1 -20.43 16.97 0.46
C MET A 1 -20.25 15.54 0.98
N LYS A 2 -21.03 15.03 1.97
CA LYS A 2 -20.92 13.63 2.49
C LYS A 2 -21.06 12.54 1.41
N ARG A 3 -21.98 12.69 0.46
CA ARG A 3 -22.22 11.71 -0.62
C ARG A 3 -21.07 11.66 -1.62
N LEU A 4 -20.41 12.78 -1.88
CA LEU A 4 -19.23 12.87 -2.75
C LEU A 4 -18.00 12.21 -2.11
N LEU A 5 -17.79 12.37 -0.80
CA LEU A 5 -16.72 11.73 -0.05
C LEU A 5 -16.90 10.21 0.04
N LEU A 6 -18.14 9.72 0.22
CA LEU A 6 -18.46 8.30 0.19
C LEU A 6 -18.26 7.69 -1.20
N ALA A 7 -18.63 8.39 -2.27
CA ALA A 7 -18.39 7.94 -3.63
C ALA A 7 -16.89 7.88 -3.98
N ALA A 8 -16.10 8.88 -3.55
CA ALA A 8 -14.65 8.89 -3.73
C ALA A 8 -13.96 7.76 -2.95
N MET A 9 -14.44 7.45 -1.74
CA MET A 9 -13.92 6.35 -0.93
C MET A 9 -14.26 4.98 -1.53
N LEU A 10 -15.45 4.83 -2.15
CA LEU A 10 -15.87 3.62 -2.86
C LEU A 10 -15.06 3.38 -4.15
N VAL A 11 -14.72 4.45 -4.89
CA VAL A 11 -13.86 4.36 -6.09
C VAL A 11 -12.42 3.99 -5.73
N LEU A 12 -11.90 4.43 -4.59
CA LEU A 12 -10.59 4.03 -4.08
C LEU A 12 -10.55 2.58 -3.58
N LEU A 13 -11.68 2.02 -3.16
CA LEU A 13 -11.82 0.61 -2.76
C LEU A 13 -12.13 -0.33 -3.94
N ALA A 14 -12.62 0.18 -5.07
CA ALA A 14 -12.75 -0.56 -6.32
C ALA A 14 -11.35 -0.80 -6.89
N GLY A 15 -10.78 -1.96 -6.53
CA GLY A 15 -9.41 -2.35 -6.77
C GLY A 15 -8.91 -2.01 -8.16
N VAL A 16 -7.72 -1.45 -8.21
CA VAL A 16 -6.92 -1.32 -9.43
C VAL A 16 -6.87 -2.69 -10.09
N PRO A 17 -7.30 -2.84 -11.36
CA PRO A 17 -7.17 -4.11 -12.06
C PRO A 17 -5.69 -4.47 -12.04
N GLY A 18 -5.37 -5.65 -11.47
CA GLY A 18 -4.01 -6.12 -11.29
C GLY A 18 -3.27 -5.99 -12.62
N ALA A 19 -2.20 -5.22 -12.65
CA ALA A 19 -1.28 -5.17 -13.77
C ALA A 19 -0.83 -6.61 -14.01
N ILE A 20 -1.24 -7.20 -15.14
CA ILE A 20 -0.79 -8.52 -15.60
C ILE A 20 0.68 -8.35 -15.96
N GLY A 21 1.56 -8.48 -14.96
CA GLY A 21 2.99 -8.47 -15.15
C GLY A 21 3.36 -9.62 -16.11
N GLN A 22 4.22 -9.35 -17.08
CA GLN A 22 4.76 -10.38 -17.95
C GLN A 22 5.50 -11.41 -17.08
N SER A 23 4.89 -12.59 -16.93
CA SER A 23 5.48 -13.71 -16.20
C SER A 23 6.77 -14.15 -16.88
N ALA A 24 7.79 -14.46 -16.09
CA ALA A 24 8.94 -15.19 -16.59
C ALA A 24 8.43 -16.49 -17.24
N LYS A 25 8.85 -16.78 -18.46
CA LYS A 25 8.52 -18.05 -19.11
C LYS A 25 9.20 -19.16 -18.32
N THR A 26 8.43 -20.09 -17.81
CA THR A 26 8.91 -21.35 -17.25
C THR A 26 8.70 -22.46 -18.28
N GLU A 27 9.60 -23.43 -18.33
CA GLU A 27 9.47 -24.61 -19.18
C GLU A 27 8.65 -25.74 -18.51
N LEU A 28 8.19 -25.51 -17.27
CA LEU A 28 7.39 -26.48 -16.51
C LEU A 28 6.01 -26.65 -17.14
N ALA A 29 5.69 -27.85 -17.61
CA ALA A 29 4.41 -28.19 -18.21
C ALA A 29 3.28 -28.30 -17.17
N ASP A 30 3.61 -28.60 -15.90
CA ASP A 30 2.64 -28.73 -14.81
C ASP A 30 2.22 -27.31 -14.31
N PRO A 31 0.91 -26.97 -14.39
CA PRO A 31 0.42 -25.65 -13.95
C PRO A 31 0.62 -25.39 -12.47
N VAL A 32 0.64 -26.45 -11.62
CA VAL A 32 0.89 -26.32 -10.18
C VAL A 32 2.35 -25.92 -9.95
N LEU A 33 3.29 -26.60 -10.60
CA LEU A 33 4.71 -26.27 -10.50
C LEU A 33 5.01 -24.90 -11.11
N ALA A 34 4.35 -24.53 -12.21
CA ALA A 34 4.47 -23.19 -12.79
C ALA A 34 3.98 -22.09 -11.85
N THR A 35 2.91 -22.33 -11.11
CA THR A 35 2.42 -21.37 -10.09
C THR A 35 3.42 -21.23 -8.94
N ARG A 36 3.95 -22.33 -8.44
CA ARG A 36 4.99 -22.34 -7.40
C ARG A 36 6.27 -21.65 -7.86
N PHE A 37 6.70 -21.89 -9.11
CA PHE A 37 7.81 -21.20 -9.72
C PHE A 37 7.63 -19.67 -9.72
N ASN A 38 6.44 -19.21 -10.10
CA ASN A 38 6.14 -17.78 -10.10
C ASN A 38 6.20 -17.20 -8.68
N THR A 39 5.62 -17.89 -7.69
CA THR A 39 5.64 -17.46 -6.28
C THR A 39 7.07 -17.35 -5.74
N ILE A 40 7.91 -18.36 -5.98
CA ILE A 40 9.31 -18.35 -5.55
C ILE A 40 10.09 -17.26 -6.28
N SER A 41 9.86 -17.09 -7.58
CA SER A 41 10.52 -16.06 -8.40
C SER A 41 10.11 -14.64 -8.01
N ASP A 42 8.91 -14.44 -7.45
CA ASP A 42 8.47 -13.16 -6.86
C ASP A 42 9.13 -12.87 -5.51
N ALA A 43 9.47 -13.92 -4.76
CA ALA A 43 10.15 -13.80 -3.48
C ALA A 43 11.66 -13.50 -3.61
N LEU A 44 12.23 -13.61 -4.81
CA LEU A 44 13.67 -13.46 -5.05
C LEU A 44 13.99 -12.27 -5.94
N VAL A 45 15.17 -11.67 -5.72
CA VAL A 45 15.73 -10.56 -6.49
C VAL A 45 16.88 -11.07 -7.35
N CYS A 46 16.90 -10.66 -8.62
CA CYS A 46 17.99 -10.99 -9.54
C CYS A 46 19.31 -10.36 -9.05
N GLN A 47 20.38 -11.16 -9.04
CA GLN A 47 21.71 -10.76 -8.55
C GLN A 47 22.61 -10.16 -9.64
N CYS A 48 22.04 -9.67 -10.75
CA CYS A 48 22.81 -9.02 -11.83
C CYS A 48 23.14 -7.52 -11.55
N GLY A 49 22.75 -7.00 -10.39
CA GLY A 49 22.94 -5.59 -10.02
C GLY A 49 21.74 -4.67 -10.34
N CYS A 50 20.77 -5.11 -11.16
CA CYS A 50 19.57 -4.33 -11.46
C CYS A 50 18.52 -4.37 -10.32
N GLN A 51 18.66 -5.26 -9.35
CA GLN A 51 17.77 -5.47 -8.20
C GLN A 51 16.28 -5.66 -8.56
N MET A 52 16.00 -6.16 -9.77
CA MET A 52 14.65 -6.47 -10.19
C MET A 52 14.21 -7.81 -9.61
N ILE A 53 12.92 -7.94 -9.30
CA ILE A 53 12.32 -9.22 -8.95
C ILE A 53 12.61 -10.24 -10.04
N LEU A 54 13.02 -11.44 -9.66
CA LEU A 54 13.51 -12.48 -10.59
C LEU A 54 12.47 -12.82 -11.66
N ARG A 55 11.17 -12.84 -11.29
CA ARG A 55 10.07 -13.12 -12.20
C ARG A 55 9.96 -12.10 -13.35
N VAL A 56 10.15 -10.82 -13.07
CA VAL A 56 9.99 -9.72 -14.04
C VAL A 56 11.30 -9.22 -14.63
N CYS A 57 12.43 -9.87 -14.31
CA CYS A 57 13.72 -9.53 -14.89
C CYS A 57 13.69 -9.81 -16.41
N ASN A 58 13.72 -8.73 -17.19
CA ASN A 58 13.57 -8.73 -18.66
C ASN A 58 14.89 -8.64 -19.42
N HIS A 59 16.04 -8.72 -18.75
CA HIS A 59 17.33 -8.78 -19.42
C HIS A 59 17.43 -10.06 -20.25
N VAL A 60 17.65 -9.89 -21.55
CA VAL A 60 17.87 -11.03 -22.47
C VAL A 60 19.15 -11.73 -22.07
N ASN A 61 19.06 -13.04 -21.85
CA ASN A 61 20.20 -13.88 -21.44
C ASN A 61 20.94 -13.37 -20.19
N CYS A 62 20.18 -12.86 -19.20
CA CYS A 62 20.77 -12.38 -17.96
C CYS A 62 21.61 -13.47 -17.29
N PRO A 63 22.93 -13.23 -17.03
CA PRO A 63 23.83 -14.25 -16.49
C PRO A 63 23.46 -14.67 -15.04
N SER A 64 22.65 -13.90 -14.36
CA SER A 64 22.15 -14.23 -13.02
C SER A 64 20.74 -14.79 -13.05
N ALA A 65 19.80 -14.18 -13.80
CA ALA A 65 18.41 -14.59 -13.77
C ALA A 65 18.18 -15.96 -14.42
N VAL A 66 18.90 -16.28 -15.51
CA VAL A 66 18.74 -17.56 -16.22
C VAL A 66 19.14 -18.73 -15.31
N PRO A 67 20.35 -18.78 -14.74
CA PRO A 67 20.73 -19.90 -13.86
C PRO A 67 19.89 -19.97 -12.59
N MET A 68 19.47 -18.83 -12.02
CA MET A 68 18.59 -18.84 -10.84
C MET A 68 17.25 -19.48 -11.16
N ARG A 69 16.64 -19.17 -12.30
CA ARG A 69 15.37 -19.76 -12.73
C ARG A 69 15.50 -21.27 -12.98
N HIS A 70 16.54 -21.69 -13.67
CA HIS A 70 16.81 -23.13 -13.87
C HIS A 70 17.01 -23.88 -12.57
N GLU A 71 17.68 -23.28 -11.60
CA GLU A 71 17.86 -23.91 -10.28
C GLU A 71 16.53 -24.03 -9.52
N ILE A 72 15.63 -23.05 -9.63
CA ILE A 72 14.27 -23.13 -9.07
C ILE A 72 13.49 -24.29 -9.73
N GLU A 73 13.50 -24.36 -11.07
CA GLU A 73 12.80 -25.40 -11.82
C GLU A 73 13.30 -26.80 -11.44
N LYS A 74 14.61 -26.96 -11.37
CA LYS A 74 15.26 -28.20 -10.95
C LYS A 74 14.82 -28.61 -9.55
N GLN A 75 14.89 -27.72 -8.57
CA GLN A 75 14.51 -28.03 -7.19
C GLN A 75 13.00 -28.31 -7.05
N LEU A 76 12.16 -27.66 -7.87
CA LEU A 76 10.72 -27.95 -7.94
C LEU A 76 10.46 -29.37 -8.50
N THR A 77 11.17 -29.79 -9.55
CA THR A 77 11.06 -31.13 -10.11
C THR A 77 11.62 -32.21 -9.17
N GLU A 78 12.58 -31.86 -8.32
CA GLU A 78 13.07 -32.72 -7.22
C GLU A 78 12.04 -32.83 -6.06
N GLY A 79 10.91 -32.12 -6.11
CA GLY A 79 9.85 -32.17 -5.11
C GLY A 79 10.14 -31.38 -3.83
N LYS A 80 11.11 -30.44 -3.83
CA LYS A 80 11.39 -29.60 -2.66
C LYS A 80 10.25 -28.61 -2.38
N THR A 81 10.11 -28.23 -1.12
CA THR A 81 9.16 -27.20 -0.71
C THR A 81 9.69 -25.81 -1.01
N ASP A 82 8.78 -24.82 -1.15
CA ASP A 82 9.11 -23.44 -1.50
C ASP A 82 10.08 -22.82 -0.49
N ASP A 83 9.86 -23.08 0.81
CA ASP A 83 10.73 -22.59 1.89
C ASP A 83 12.15 -23.14 1.80
N VAL A 84 12.30 -24.42 1.46
CA VAL A 84 13.62 -25.06 1.27
C VAL A 84 14.34 -24.45 0.09
N ILE A 85 13.63 -24.18 -1.00
CA ILE A 85 14.20 -23.56 -2.21
C ILE A 85 14.66 -22.14 -1.87
N ILE A 86 13.80 -21.31 -1.26
CA ILE A 86 14.15 -19.96 -0.86
C ILE A 86 15.32 -19.96 0.11
N ALA A 87 15.34 -20.86 1.11
CA ALA A 87 16.44 -20.98 2.06
C ALA A 87 17.77 -21.32 1.37
N SER A 88 17.75 -22.14 0.31
CA SER A 88 18.96 -22.44 -0.46
C SER A 88 19.56 -21.22 -1.14
N PHE A 89 18.72 -20.34 -1.71
CA PHE A 89 19.17 -19.07 -2.28
C PHE A 89 19.67 -18.09 -1.19
N VAL A 90 19.00 -18.05 -0.04
CA VAL A 90 19.47 -17.24 1.10
C VAL A 90 20.82 -17.72 1.62
N SER A 91 21.08 -19.02 1.64
CA SER A 91 22.39 -19.57 2.04
C SER A 91 23.50 -19.21 1.05
N GLN A 92 23.19 -19.13 -0.24
CA GLN A 92 24.15 -18.86 -1.31
C GLN A 92 24.43 -17.35 -1.48
N TYR A 93 23.39 -16.53 -1.47
CA TYR A 93 23.49 -15.09 -1.79
C TYR A 93 23.30 -14.19 -0.55
N GLY A 94 22.94 -14.74 0.59
CA GLY A 94 22.55 -13.97 1.78
C GLY A 94 21.10 -13.44 1.70
N LYS A 95 20.65 -12.78 2.76
CA LYS A 95 19.29 -12.23 2.86
C LYS A 95 18.96 -11.15 1.82
N VAL A 96 19.96 -10.59 1.18
CA VAL A 96 19.81 -9.60 0.11
C VAL A 96 19.09 -10.16 -1.13
N VAL A 97 19.06 -11.48 -1.31
CA VAL A 97 18.35 -12.14 -2.41
C VAL A 97 16.83 -12.09 -2.25
N LEU A 98 16.32 -11.80 -1.05
CA LEU A 98 14.88 -11.72 -0.80
C LEU A 98 14.30 -10.39 -1.32
N SER A 99 13.18 -10.48 -2.02
CA SER A 99 12.47 -9.30 -2.55
C SER A 99 11.83 -8.45 -1.43
N SER A 100 11.55 -9.07 -0.29
CA SER A 100 11.02 -8.39 0.91
C SER A 100 11.69 -8.91 2.16
N PRO A 101 11.91 -8.04 3.18
CA PRO A 101 12.46 -8.48 4.46
C PRO A 101 11.55 -9.53 5.09
N PRO A 102 12.12 -10.63 5.64
CA PRO A 102 11.31 -11.63 6.34
C PRO A 102 10.62 -10.98 7.55
N ALA A 103 9.33 -11.32 7.78
CA ALA A 103 8.51 -10.79 8.87
C ALA A 103 8.91 -11.41 10.23
N THR A 104 10.21 -11.39 10.57
CA THR A 104 10.77 -11.98 11.78
C THR A 104 11.68 -11.00 12.52
N GLY A 105 11.72 -11.08 13.84
CA GLY A 105 12.58 -10.25 14.67
C GLY A 105 12.33 -8.76 14.49
N PHE A 106 13.39 -7.96 14.35
CA PHE A 106 13.29 -6.51 14.15
C PHE A 106 12.55 -6.09 12.86
N ASN A 107 12.59 -6.94 11.82
CA ASN A 107 11.89 -6.66 10.57
C ASN A 107 10.35 -6.63 10.74
N LEU A 108 9.81 -7.28 11.77
CA LEU A 108 8.39 -7.23 12.08
C LEU A 108 7.92 -5.78 12.33
N ALA A 109 8.78 -4.94 12.90
CA ALA A 109 8.47 -3.53 13.10
C ALA A 109 8.17 -2.81 11.78
N ALA A 110 8.88 -3.13 10.70
CA ALA A 110 8.65 -2.55 9.37
C ALA A 110 7.24 -2.86 8.83
N TRP A 111 6.66 -4.00 9.21
CA TRP A 111 5.30 -4.40 8.81
C TRP A 111 4.21 -3.81 9.70
N VAL A 112 4.49 -3.61 10.99
CA VAL A 112 3.50 -3.13 11.98
C VAL A 112 3.45 -1.60 12.02
N MET A 113 4.60 -0.92 11.84
CA MET A 113 4.72 0.54 11.94
C MET A 113 3.74 1.33 11.05
N PRO A 114 3.52 0.98 9.76
CA PRO A 114 2.57 1.72 8.93
C PRO A 114 1.14 1.67 9.48
N GLY A 115 0.70 0.51 9.97
CA GLY A 115 -0.61 0.34 10.60
C GLY A 115 -0.75 1.14 11.89
N PHE A 116 0.26 1.07 12.75
CA PHE A 116 0.30 1.85 13.99
C PHE A 116 0.29 3.36 13.72
N GLY A 117 1.11 3.83 12.78
CA GLY A 117 1.14 5.24 12.37
C GLY A 117 -0.22 5.74 11.86
N LEU A 118 -0.93 4.91 11.08
CA LEU A 118 -2.27 5.22 10.61
C LEU A 118 -3.27 5.37 11.77
N LEU A 119 -3.25 4.45 12.74
CA LEU A 119 -4.13 4.51 13.91
C LEU A 119 -3.88 5.75 14.76
N VAL A 120 -2.61 6.08 15.02
CA VAL A 120 -2.23 7.29 15.76
C VAL A 120 -2.67 8.55 14.99
N GLY A 121 -2.42 8.62 13.69
CA GLY A 121 -2.86 9.74 12.86
C GLY A 121 -4.37 9.93 12.87
N LEU A 122 -5.14 8.84 12.74
CA LEU A 122 -6.60 8.86 12.79
C LEU A 122 -7.10 9.32 14.14
N PHE A 123 -6.49 8.88 15.25
CA PHE A 123 -6.82 9.31 16.60
C PHE A 123 -6.58 10.82 16.79
N ILE A 124 -5.46 11.35 16.30
CA ILE A 124 -5.15 12.79 16.34
C ILE A 124 -6.21 13.59 15.57
N VAL A 125 -6.51 13.18 14.33
CA VAL A 125 -7.54 13.85 13.51
C VAL A 125 -8.90 13.80 14.20
N PHE A 126 -9.29 12.66 14.76
CA PHE A 126 -10.55 12.52 15.49
C PHE A 126 -10.63 13.45 16.70
N THR A 127 -9.56 13.54 17.51
CA THR A 127 -9.53 14.41 18.68
C THR A 127 -9.60 15.89 18.32
N ILE A 128 -8.91 16.32 17.26
CA ILE A 128 -8.96 17.70 16.75
C ILE A 128 -10.37 18.01 16.22
N ALA A 129 -10.91 17.14 15.37
CA ALA A 129 -12.24 17.33 14.79
C ALA A 129 -13.35 17.38 15.85
N SER A 130 -13.28 16.52 16.87
CA SER A 130 -14.25 16.53 17.97
C SER A 130 -14.18 17.82 18.81
N ARG A 131 -12.98 18.33 19.08
CA ARG A 131 -12.79 19.63 19.76
C ARG A 131 -13.36 20.80 18.96
N TRP A 132 -13.19 20.79 17.64
CA TRP A 132 -13.76 21.84 16.79
C TRP A 132 -15.29 21.75 16.68
N ALA A 133 -15.85 20.54 16.62
CA ALA A 133 -17.30 20.32 16.63
C ALA A 133 -17.92 20.82 17.94
N SER A 134 -17.31 20.56 19.09
CA SER A 134 -17.77 21.05 20.39
C SER A 134 -17.73 22.59 20.47
N LYS A 135 -16.71 23.24 19.91
CA LYS A 135 -16.63 24.71 19.90
C LYS A 135 -17.71 25.35 19.02
N ARG A 136 -18.15 24.70 17.94
CA ARG A 136 -19.24 25.21 17.09
C ARG A 136 -20.58 25.23 17.77
N ASN A 137 -20.85 24.31 18.71
CA ASN A 137 -22.10 24.24 19.42
C ASN A 137 -22.25 25.35 20.50
N VAL A 138 -21.16 26.02 20.88
CA VAL A 138 -21.18 27.14 21.84
C VAL A 138 -21.49 28.49 21.18
N SER A 139 -21.40 28.58 19.84
CA SER A 139 -21.59 29.82 19.09
C SER A 139 -23.03 30.07 18.62
N THR A 140 -24.02 29.26 19.08
CA THR A 140 -25.45 29.59 18.91
C THR A 140 -25.94 30.28 20.17
N ALA A 141 -25.24 31.31 20.62
CA ALA A 141 -25.87 32.31 21.49
C ALA A 141 -27.05 32.92 20.71
N PRO A 142 -28.23 33.05 21.31
CA PRO A 142 -29.33 33.77 20.69
C PRO A 142 -28.79 35.13 20.23
N ALA A 143 -29.01 35.46 18.96
CA ALA A 143 -28.63 36.79 18.47
C ALA A 143 -29.18 37.82 19.46
N ALA A 144 -28.27 38.63 20.00
CA ALA A 144 -28.68 39.74 20.85
C ALA A 144 -29.81 40.48 20.14
N PRO A 145 -30.90 40.88 20.87
CA PRO A 145 -31.99 41.58 20.24
C PRO A 145 -31.42 42.77 19.49
N VAL A 146 -31.66 42.78 18.17
CA VAL A 146 -31.13 43.84 17.29
C VAL A 146 -31.74 45.14 17.82
N ASP A 147 -30.88 46.07 18.20
CA ASP A 147 -31.30 47.39 18.74
C ASP A 147 -32.24 48.02 17.72
N VAL A 148 -33.43 48.34 18.15
CA VAL A 148 -34.50 48.94 17.35
C VAL A 148 -34.04 50.26 16.75
N GLU A 149 -33.21 51.00 17.48
CA GLU A 149 -32.64 52.27 17.01
C GLU A 149 -31.66 52.04 15.83
N LEU A 150 -30.86 50.98 15.85
CA LEU A 150 -29.94 50.63 14.76
C LEU A 150 -30.72 50.22 13.51
N LYS A 151 -31.81 49.49 13.64
CA LYS A 151 -32.68 49.16 12.50
C LYS A 151 -33.27 50.39 11.85
N GLN A 152 -33.78 51.34 12.64
CA GLN A 152 -34.36 52.58 12.12
C GLN A 152 -33.31 53.47 11.38
N ARG A 153 -32.08 53.47 11.89
CA ARG A 153 -30.97 54.17 11.20
C ARG A 153 -30.66 53.56 9.84
N ILE A 154 -30.55 52.21 9.78
CA ILE A 154 -30.29 51.50 8.51
C ILE A 154 -31.42 51.73 7.49
N GLU A 155 -32.69 51.70 7.92
CA GLU A 155 -33.83 51.96 7.04
C GLU A 155 -33.85 53.42 6.55
N LYS A 156 -33.41 54.38 7.37
CA LYS A 156 -33.31 55.80 6.98
C LYS A 156 -32.23 56.03 5.94
N GLU A 157 -31.05 55.36 6.09
CA GLU A 157 -29.97 55.46 5.13
C GLU A 157 -30.36 54.82 3.79
N LEU A 158 -31.02 53.65 3.82
CA LEU A 158 -31.47 52.95 2.58
C LEU A 158 -32.53 53.74 1.78
N LYS A 159 -33.31 54.64 2.45
CA LYS A 159 -34.31 55.45 1.77
C LYS A 159 -33.77 56.77 1.25
N SER A 160 -32.50 57.12 1.60
CA SER A 160 -31.86 58.38 1.20
C SER A 160 -31.04 58.27 -0.08
N GLU A 161 -30.86 57.06 -0.66
CA GLU A 161 -30.30 56.79 -1.96
C GLU A 161 -31.39 56.64 -3.03
#